data_7069a2246b648d6037025f0c98eda6bb
#
_entry.id   7069a2246b648d6037025f0c98eda6bb
#
_cell.length_a   1.000
_cell.length_b   1.000
_cell.length_c   1.000
_cell.angle_alpha   90.00
_cell.angle_beta   90.00
_cell.angle_gamma   90.00
#
_symmetry.space_group_name_H-M   'P 1'
#
loop_
_entity.id
_entity.type
_entity.pdbx_description
1 polymer ?
#
loop_
_entity_poly.entity_id
_entity_poly.type
_entity_poly.pdbx_seq_one_letter_code
_entity_poly.pdbx_strand_id
1 'polypeptide(L)'
;MKKLLAILSVALFANQGSADQLKFEIGDIFSCMSKKFVDLDGIEKGDNISVFRVVEDIAMNSQSIQFGDIQDSSSYLRNKVLQIKSKENGFLRAVDIYRVFIMEDLDFYMASLDPKEMVLMMGKCKKLDK
;
A
#
# COMPACT_ATOMS: atom_id res chain seq x y z
N MET A 1 25.07 30.66 -20.71
CA MET A 1 24.84 29.39 -21.36
C MET A 1 25.29 28.20 -20.53
N LYS A 2 26.52 28.23 -20.01
CA LYS A 2 27.01 27.12 -19.18
C LYS A 2 26.17 26.89 -17.93
N LYS A 3 25.68 27.96 -17.32
CA LYS A 3 24.81 27.85 -16.13
C LYS A 3 23.48 27.21 -16.45
N LEU A 4 22.94 27.46 -17.63
CA LEU A 4 21.69 26.88 -18.05
C LEU A 4 21.82 25.38 -18.25
N LEU A 5 22.94 24.94 -18.82
CA LEU A 5 23.22 23.52 -19.02
C LEU A 5 23.37 22.80 -17.69
N ALA A 6 24.00 23.42 -16.70
CA ALA A 6 24.16 22.86 -15.39
C ALA A 6 22.78 22.65 -14.71
N ILE A 7 21.86 23.61 -14.87
CA ILE A 7 20.52 23.52 -14.34
C ILE A 7 19.75 22.37 -15.00
N LEU A 8 19.90 22.23 -16.32
CA LEU A 8 19.27 21.10 -17.04
C LEU A 8 19.81 19.77 -16.59
N SER A 9 21.10 19.67 -16.30
CA SER A 9 21.69 18.43 -15.79
C SER A 9 21.11 18.05 -14.44
N VAL A 10 20.91 19.01 -13.55
CA VAL A 10 20.31 18.76 -12.24
C VAL A 10 18.86 18.30 -12.41
N ALA A 11 18.12 18.90 -13.33
CA ALA A 11 16.75 18.48 -13.61
C ALA A 11 16.69 17.05 -14.14
N LEU A 12 17.65 16.66 -14.97
CA LEU A 12 17.73 15.29 -15.46
C LEU A 12 18.00 14.30 -14.33
N PHE A 13 18.88 14.63 -13.40
CA PHE A 13 19.12 13.79 -12.24
C PHE A 13 17.87 13.63 -11.38
N ALA A 14 17.14 14.70 -11.17
CA ALA A 14 15.89 14.64 -10.43
C ALA A 14 14.89 13.72 -11.13
N ASN A 15 14.79 13.79 -12.46
CA ASN A 15 13.93 12.92 -13.23
C ASN A 15 14.38 11.46 -13.17
N GLN A 16 15.66 11.20 -13.14
CA GLN A 16 16.18 9.84 -12.97
C GLN A 16 15.84 9.30 -11.60
N GLY A 17 15.92 10.14 -10.57
CA GLY A 17 15.49 9.76 -9.23
C GLY A 17 14.02 9.40 -9.17
N SER A 18 13.17 10.13 -9.92
CA SER A 18 11.75 9.80 -9.97
C SER A 18 11.45 8.57 -10.82
N ALA A 19 12.39 8.14 -11.68
CA ALA A 19 12.23 6.89 -12.41
C ALA A 19 12.27 5.67 -11.49
N ASP A 20 12.87 5.80 -10.31
CA ASP A 20 12.89 4.74 -9.30
C ASP A 20 11.68 4.78 -8.39
N GLN A 21 10.69 5.61 -8.70
CA GLN A 21 9.48 5.65 -7.92
C GLN A 21 8.74 4.33 -7.94
N LEU A 22 8.12 4.05 -6.82
CA LEU A 22 7.38 2.83 -6.60
C LEU A 22 6.21 2.73 -7.58
N LYS A 23 6.12 1.58 -8.25
CA LYS A 23 5.01 1.26 -9.14
C LYS A 23 4.25 0.06 -8.60
N PHE A 24 2.98 0.01 -8.97
CA PHE A 24 2.07 -1.06 -8.56
C PHE A 24 1.57 -1.77 -9.82
N GLU A 25 2.20 -2.87 -10.17
CA GLU A 25 1.86 -3.63 -11.36
C GLU A 25 1.23 -4.97 -10.96
N ILE A 26 0.46 -5.53 -11.88
CA ILE A 26 -0.17 -6.84 -11.65
C ILE A 26 0.90 -7.86 -11.28
N GLY A 27 0.67 -8.59 -10.21
CA GLY A 27 1.59 -9.60 -9.70
C GLY A 27 2.57 -9.08 -8.65
N ASP A 28 2.66 -7.77 -8.46
CA ASP A 28 3.52 -7.22 -7.42
C ASP A 28 3.03 -7.62 -6.03
N ILE A 29 3.97 -7.94 -5.16
CA ILE A 29 3.70 -8.37 -3.79
C ILE A 29 4.36 -7.39 -2.83
N PHE A 30 3.61 -6.99 -1.82
CA PHE A 30 4.08 -6.08 -0.78
C PHE A 30 3.86 -6.70 0.59
N SER A 31 4.85 -6.54 1.46
CA SER A 31 4.74 -6.90 2.87
C SER A 31 4.70 -5.63 3.69
N CYS A 32 3.65 -5.47 4.47
CA CYS A 32 3.41 -4.27 5.27
C CYS A 32 3.43 -4.62 6.75
N MET A 33 4.24 -3.89 7.51
CA MET A 33 4.32 -4.07 8.96
C MET A 33 3.75 -2.83 9.63
N SER A 34 2.70 -3.03 10.42
CA SER A 34 2.14 -1.93 11.19
C SER A 34 3.05 -1.62 12.37
N LYS A 35 3.39 -0.36 12.51
CA LYS A 35 4.13 0.16 13.67
C LYS A 35 3.17 0.72 14.71
N LYS A 36 1.98 1.07 14.29
CA LYS A 36 0.96 1.57 15.16
C LYS A 36 -0.37 0.93 14.77
N PHE A 37 -1.06 0.40 15.75
CA PHE A 37 -2.27 -0.36 15.53
C PHE A 37 -3.18 -0.15 16.72
N VAL A 38 -4.35 0.40 16.47
CA VAL A 38 -5.33 0.73 17.52
C VAL A 38 -6.66 0.09 17.14
N ASP A 39 -7.22 -0.68 18.06
CA ASP A 39 -8.53 -1.28 17.85
C ASP A 39 -9.66 -0.39 18.43
N LEU A 40 -10.89 -0.90 18.38
CA LEU A 40 -12.08 -0.20 18.84
C LEU A 40 -11.96 0.24 20.31
N ASP A 41 -11.28 -0.53 21.13
CA ASP A 41 -11.12 -0.25 22.56
C ASP A 41 -10.03 0.79 22.82
N GLY A 42 -9.35 1.26 21.78
CA GLY A 42 -8.26 2.20 21.92
C GLY A 42 -6.97 1.56 22.41
N ILE A 43 -6.91 0.24 22.44
CA ILE A 43 -5.74 -0.50 22.88
C ILE A 43 -4.73 -0.58 21.76
N GLU A 44 -3.54 -0.07 22.01
CA GLU A 44 -2.45 -0.15 21.05
C GLU A 44 -1.93 -1.58 21.02
N LYS A 45 -1.92 -2.19 19.84
CA LYS A 45 -1.44 -3.55 19.64
C LYS A 45 0.01 -3.50 19.14
N GLY A 46 0.68 -4.64 19.25
CA GLY A 46 2.04 -4.78 18.75
C GLY A 46 2.13 -4.90 17.23
N ASP A 47 3.29 -5.25 16.76
CA ASP A 47 3.59 -5.35 15.34
C ASP A 47 2.67 -6.36 14.66
N ASN A 48 2.28 -6.03 13.45
CA ASN A 48 1.34 -6.81 12.68
C ASN A 48 1.78 -6.80 11.21
N ILE A 49 1.88 -7.97 10.61
CA ILE A 49 2.33 -8.11 9.23
C ILE A 49 1.15 -8.48 8.35
N SER A 50 1.04 -7.79 7.22
CA SER A 50 0.06 -8.10 6.18
C SER A 50 0.77 -8.12 4.84
N VAL A 51 0.44 -9.11 4.02
CA VAL A 51 1.04 -9.24 2.70
C VAL A 51 -0.08 -9.20 1.66
N PHE A 52 0.10 -8.38 0.63
CA PHE A 52 -0.88 -8.33 -0.44
C PHE A 52 -0.23 -8.43 -1.81
N ARG A 53 -1.03 -8.84 -2.77
CA ARG A 53 -0.66 -8.91 -4.18
C ARG A 53 -1.59 -8.03 -4.99
N VAL A 54 -1.04 -7.34 -5.98
CA VAL A 54 -1.84 -6.60 -6.95
C VAL A 54 -2.39 -7.61 -7.97
N VAL A 55 -3.70 -7.67 -8.10
CA VAL A 55 -4.37 -8.63 -8.99
C VAL A 55 -5.33 -7.90 -9.93
N GLU A 56 -5.63 -8.56 -11.06
CA GLU A 56 -6.60 -8.07 -11.99
C GLU A 56 -7.94 -8.75 -11.73
N ASP A 57 -9.00 -7.95 -11.67
CA ASP A 57 -10.36 -8.46 -11.59
C ASP A 57 -11.00 -8.32 -12.98
N ILE A 58 -10.95 -9.38 -13.74
CA ILE A 58 -11.44 -9.38 -15.12
C ILE A 58 -12.96 -9.11 -15.16
N ALA A 59 -13.70 -9.69 -14.23
CA ALA A 59 -15.15 -9.55 -14.19
C ALA A 59 -15.58 -8.10 -13.96
N MET A 60 -14.84 -7.35 -13.15
CA MET A 60 -15.14 -5.96 -12.83
C MET A 60 -14.34 -4.98 -13.68
N ASN A 61 -13.50 -5.49 -14.57
CA ASN A 61 -12.59 -4.67 -15.40
C ASN A 61 -11.82 -3.67 -14.54
N SER A 62 -11.27 -4.15 -13.44
CA SER A 62 -10.59 -3.32 -12.45
C SER A 62 -9.40 -4.06 -11.87
N GLN A 63 -8.62 -3.36 -11.05
CA GLN A 63 -7.52 -3.95 -10.32
C GLN A 63 -7.82 -3.90 -8.83
N SER A 64 -7.29 -4.86 -8.12
CA SER A 64 -7.50 -4.99 -6.67
C SER A 64 -6.21 -5.37 -5.99
N ILE A 65 -6.15 -5.14 -4.69
CA ILE A 65 -5.13 -5.76 -3.85
C ILE A 65 -5.79 -6.89 -3.08
N GLN A 66 -5.13 -8.03 -3.04
CA GLN A 66 -5.60 -9.22 -2.34
C GLN A 66 -4.65 -9.56 -1.22
N PHE A 67 -5.14 -9.51 0.00
CA PHE A 67 -4.36 -9.88 1.17
C PHE A 67 -4.36 -11.38 1.32
N GLY A 68 -3.17 -11.94 1.56
CA GLY A 68 -3.01 -13.38 1.67
C GLY A 68 -3.33 -13.92 3.04
N ASP A 69 -3.44 -15.25 3.10
CA ASP A 69 -3.59 -16.00 4.34
C ASP A 69 -2.21 -16.44 4.81
N ILE A 70 -1.52 -15.54 5.48
CA ILE A 70 -0.22 -15.84 6.07
C ILE A 70 -0.43 -16.07 7.55
N GLN A 71 0.11 -17.16 8.08
CA GLN A 71 -0.14 -17.59 9.45
C GLN A 71 0.14 -16.49 10.49
N ASP A 72 1.17 -15.70 10.24
CA ASP A 72 1.57 -14.64 11.17
C ASP A 72 0.97 -13.29 10.81
N SER A 73 0.09 -13.23 9.80
CA SER A 73 -0.51 -11.98 9.40
C SER A 73 -1.73 -11.67 10.26
N SER A 74 -2.04 -10.39 10.30
CA SER A 74 -3.23 -9.91 10.98
C SER A 74 -4.49 -10.55 10.46
N SER A 75 -5.36 -10.98 11.36
CA SER A 75 -6.69 -11.45 11.00
C SER A 75 -7.54 -10.35 10.36
N TYR A 76 -7.22 -9.08 10.58
CA TYR A 76 -8.03 -7.95 10.11
C TYR A 76 -8.02 -7.78 8.60
N LEU A 77 -6.96 -8.21 7.94
CA LEU A 77 -6.83 -8.11 6.49
C LEU A 77 -6.75 -9.46 5.79
N ARG A 78 -6.69 -10.55 6.55
CA ARG A 78 -6.56 -11.89 5.99
C ARG A 78 -7.67 -12.17 4.97
N ASN A 79 -7.27 -12.59 3.77
CA ASN A 79 -8.18 -12.94 2.67
C ASN A 79 -9.09 -11.80 2.22
N LYS A 80 -8.80 -10.56 2.58
CA LYS A 80 -9.59 -9.43 2.11
C LYS A 80 -9.13 -8.98 0.74
N VAL A 81 -10.08 -8.53 -0.07
CA VAL A 81 -9.83 -8.00 -1.41
C VAL A 81 -10.35 -6.57 -1.44
N LEU A 82 -9.48 -5.63 -1.75
CA LEU A 82 -9.83 -4.22 -1.83
C LEU A 82 -9.64 -3.73 -3.27
N GLN A 83 -10.64 -3.08 -3.81
CA GLN A 83 -10.59 -2.56 -5.17
C GLN A 83 -9.72 -1.31 -5.23
N ILE A 84 -8.79 -1.27 -6.18
CA ILE A 84 -7.93 -0.11 -6.36
C ILE A 84 -8.75 1.02 -7.01
N LYS A 85 -8.81 2.15 -6.34
CA LYS A 85 -9.53 3.35 -6.81
C LYS A 85 -8.59 4.40 -7.38
N SER A 86 -7.34 4.40 -6.94
CA SER A 86 -6.36 5.35 -7.41
C SER A 86 -4.99 4.70 -7.37
N LYS A 87 -4.24 4.87 -8.44
CA LYS A 87 -2.92 4.26 -8.56
C LYS A 87 -2.03 5.17 -9.39
N GLU A 88 -1.02 5.73 -8.75
CA GLU A 88 -0.03 6.60 -9.39
C GLU A 88 1.35 6.19 -8.91
N ASN A 89 2.38 6.85 -9.43
CA ASN A 89 3.74 6.57 -8.96
C ASN A 89 3.84 6.86 -7.46
N GLY A 90 4.16 5.84 -6.70
CA GLY A 90 4.32 5.95 -5.26
C GLY A 90 3.03 5.99 -4.46
N PHE A 91 1.86 6.04 -5.10
CA PHE A 91 0.59 6.18 -4.40
C PHE A 91 -0.39 5.09 -4.82
N LEU A 92 -1.07 4.50 -3.83
CA LEU A 92 -2.12 3.52 -4.05
C LEU A 92 -3.25 3.76 -3.04
N ARG A 93 -4.48 3.76 -3.52
CA ARG A 93 -5.66 3.77 -2.66
C ARG A 93 -6.60 2.64 -3.08
N ALA A 94 -6.95 1.78 -2.14
CA ALA A 94 -7.83 0.66 -2.38
C ALA A 94 -8.88 0.59 -1.29
N VAL A 95 -10.07 0.16 -1.63
CA VAL A 95 -11.21 0.16 -0.71
C VAL A 95 -12.06 -1.09 -0.86
N ASP A 96 -12.75 -1.46 0.21
CA ASP A 96 -13.92 -2.31 0.16
C ASP A 96 -15.06 -1.62 0.91
N ILE A 97 -16.14 -2.34 1.21
CA ILE A 97 -17.31 -1.74 1.83
C ILE A 97 -17.02 -1.10 3.19
N TYR A 98 -16.02 -1.59 3.91
CA TYR A 98 -15.70 -1.10 5.25
C TYR A 98 -14.30 -0.56 5.40
N ARG A 99 -13.39 -0.82 4.44
CA ARG A 99 -11.96 -0.55 4.62
C ARG A 99 -11.43 0.40 3.60
N VAL A 100 -10.49 1.22 4.03
CA VAL A 100 -9.68 2.07 3.16
C VAL A 100 -8.22 1.75 3.44
N PHE A 101 -7.48 1.43 2.38
CA PHE A 101 -6.04 1.21 2.44
C PHE A 101 -5.36 2.25 1.56
N ILE A 102 -4.40 2.96 2.11
CA ILE A 102 -3.63 3.97 1.39
C ILE A 102 -2.16 3.67 1.58
N MET A 103 -1.41 3.68 0.49
CA MET A 103 0.04 3.60 0.56
C MET A 103 0.63 4.77 -0.23
N GLU A 104 1.50 5.50 0.44
CA GLU A 104 2.22 6.60 -0.18
C GLU A 104 3.70 6.37 0.05
N ASP A 105 4.44 6.15 -1.05
CA ASP A 105 5.83 5.71 -1.10
C ASP A 105 6.03 4.47 -0.18
N LEU A 106 6.07 3.91 0.47
CA LEU A 106 6.16 2.73 1.32
C LEU A 106 5.56 2.94 2.71
N ASP A 107 4.97 4.10 2.96
CA ASP A 107 4.19 4.29 4.17
C ASP A 107 2.75 3.89 3.90
N PHE A 108 2.13 3.16 4.83
CA PHE A 108 0.74 2.77 4.63
C PHE A 108 -0.14 3.19 5.80
N TYR A 109 -1.41 3.37 5.47
CA TYR A 109 -2.47 3.71 6.42
C TYR A 109 -3.67 2.85 6.07
N MET A 110 -4.29 2.27 7.07
CA MET A 110 -5.49 1.47 6.86
C MET A 110 -6.51 1.78 7.96
N ALA A 111 -7.74 1.97 7.55
CA ALA A 111 -8.87 2.12 8.47
C ALA A 111 -9.92 1.10 8.14
N SER A 112 -10.43 0.39 9.14
CA SER A 112 -11.58 -0.49 9.01
C SER A 112 -12.70 0.05 9.87
N LEU A 113 -13.86 0.25 9.25
CA LEU A 113 -15.08 0.68 9.93
C LEU A 113 -16.09 -0.46 10.02
N ASP A 114 -15.64 -1.71 9.86
CA ASP A 114 -16.48 -2.88 10.09
C ASP A 114 -16.94 -2.86 11.54
N PRO A 115 -18.26 -2.90 11.79
CA PRO A 115 -18.77 -2.89 13.18
C PRO A 115 -18.18 -3.95 14.08
N LYS A 116 -17.70 -5.05 13.50
CA LYS A 116 -17.08 -6.13 14.26
C LYS A 116 -15.59 -5.95 14.49
N GLU A 117 -14.95 -5.14 13.67
CA GLU A 117 -13.50 -4.97 13.70
C GLU A 117 -13.12 -3.55 13.29
N MET A 118 -13.34 -2.60 14.18
CA MET A 118 -12.96 -1.22 13.92
C MET A 118 -11.52 -1.01 14.35
N VAL A 119 -10.64 -0.75 13.37
CA VAL A 119 -9.20 -0.61 13.63
C VAL A 119 -8.60 0.49 12.77
N LEU A 120 -7.50 1.04 13.28
CA LEU A 120 -6.62 1.94 12.53
C LEU A 120 -5.23 1.37 12.58
N MET A 121 -4.59 1.29 11.42
CA MET A 121 -3.21 0.82 11.31
C MET A 121 -2.38 1.81 10.52
N MET A 122 -1.12 1.90 10.87
CA MET A 122 -0.13 2.62 10.06
C MET A 122 1.23 1.96 10.21
N GLY A 123 2.03 2.07 9.20
CA GLY A 123 3.36 1.49 9.21
C GLY A 123 4.03 1.61 7.86
N LYS A 124 4.92 0.67 7.60
CA LYS A 124 5.71 0.66 6.37
C LYS A 124 5.56 -0.65 5.63
N CYS A 125 5.64 -0.54 4.31
CA CYS A 125 5.64 -1.69 3.42
C CYS A 125 6.99 -1.82 2.74
N LYS A 126 7.25 -3.01 2.23
CA LYS A 126 8.36 -3.24 1.30
C LYS A 126 7.86 -4.09 0.15
N LYS A 127 8.37 -3.81 -1.04
CA LYS A 127 8.06 -4.60 -2.22
C LYS A 127 8.91 -5.86 -2.21
N LEU A 128 8.28 -6.99 -2.34
CA LEU A 128 8.97 -8.27 -2.37
C LEU A 128 9.34 -8.63 -3.80
N ASP A 129 10.46 -9.33 -3.95
CA ASP A 129 10.85 -9.86 -5.26
C ASP A 129 9.88 -10.97 -5.66
N LYS A 130 9.56 -10.98 -6.93
CA LYS A 130 8.64 -11.98 -7.49
C LYS A 130 9.31 -13.35 -7.59
#